data_1e34c8fd7f38e34e37ecbbe011d1fb41
#
_entry.id   1e34c8fd7f38e34e37ecbbe011d1fb41
#
_cell.length_a   1.000
_cell.length_b   1.000
_cell.length_c   1.000
_cell.angle_alpha   90.00
_cell.angle_beta   90.00
_cell.angle_gamma   90.00
#
_symmetry.space_group_name_H-M   'P 1'
#
loop_
_entity.id
_entity.type
_entity.pdbx_description
1 polymer ?
#
loop_
_entity_poly.entity_id
_entity_poly.type
_entity_poly.pdbx_seq_one_letter_code
_entity_poly.pdbx_strand_id
1 'polypeptide(L)'
;MALLKDEQRMHWYVMRDLKRPNAKLPAYKQLSDEHLEVFTPMQWRLKLKNGKRIREEVPFMQDLLFIHDTREVLDLFVRKIPTLQYRYQKGGGYCQPMMVADLDMERFIRAV
;
A
#
# COMPACT_ATOMS: atom_id res chain seq x y z
N MET A 1 21.14 3.10 -25.75
CA MET A 1 20.59 3.14 -24.38
C MET A 1 19.54 2.04 -24.25
N ALA A 2 19.74 1.12 -23.33
CA ALA A 2 18.77 0.04 -23.13
C ALA A 2 17.53 0.57 -22.45
N LEU A 3 16.35 0.21 -22.97
CA LEU A 3 15.07 0.54 -22.33
C LEU A 3 14.91 -0.35 -21.09
N LEU A 4 14.43 0.23 -20.00
CA LEU A 4 14.09 -0.52 -18.82
C LEU A 4 12.93 -1.47 -19.12
N LYS A 5 13.02 -2.69 -18.60
CA LYS A 5 11.87 -3.60 -18.61
C LYS A 5 10.77 -3.02 -17.72
N ASP A 6 9.53 -3.41 -17.99
CA ASP A 6 8.40 -2.88 -17.21
C ASP A 6 8.55 -3.14 -15.72
N GLU A 7 9.08 -4.29 -15.34
CA GLU A 7 9.34 -4.67 -13.94
C GLU A 7 10.40 -3.81 -13.26
N GLN A 8 11.20 -3.07 -14.03
CA GLN A 8 12.26 -2.19 -13.52
C GLN A 8 11.81 -0.73 -13.46
N ARG A 9 10.59 -0.43 -13.93
CA ARG A 9 10.04 0.92 -13.88
C ARG A 9 9.26 1.13 -12.59
N MET A 10 9.29 2.38 -12.12
CA MET A 10 8.52 2.79 -10.96
C MET A 10 7.06 2.94 -11.33
N HIS A 11 6.20 2.31 -10.55
CA HIS A 11 4.74 2.41 -10.70
C HIS A 11 4.07 2.46 -9.34
N TRP A 12 2.88 3.04 -9.29
CA TRP A 12 2.01 2.93 -8.14
C TRP A 12 1.22 1.61 -8.24
N TYR A 13 1.53 0.68 -7.35
CA TYR A 13 0.83 -0.59 -7.27
C TYR A 13 -0.23 -0.56 -6.18
N VAL A 14 -1.38 -1.15 -6.49
CA VAL A 14 -2.45 -1.33 -5.49
C VAL A 14 -2.20 -2.67 -4.81
N MET A 15 -2.07 -2.64 -3.49
CA MET A 15 -1.73 -3.83 -2.72
C MET A 15 -2.70 -4.04 -1.56
N ARG A 16 -2.66 -5.24 -1.00
CA ARG A 16 -3.50 -5.63 0.13
C ARG A 16 -2.64 -6.08 1.29
N ASP A 17 -3.06 -5.72 2.48
CA ASP A 17 -2.51 -6.26 3.71
C ASP A 17 -3.58 -7.12 4.38
N LEU A 18 -3.32 -8.43 4.46
CA LEU A 18 -4.27 -9.39 5.03
C LEU A 18 -4.17 -9.47 6.55
N LYS A 19 -3.33 -8.66 7.17
CA LYS A 19 -3.27 -8.61 8.63
C LYS A 19 -4.55 -8.07 9.22
N ARG A 20 -4.85 -8.54 10.44
CA ARG A 20 -6.01 -8.06 11.19
C ARG A 20 -5.87 -6.57 11.50
N PRO A 21 -6.99 -5.84 11.63
CA PRO A 21 -6.98 -4.39 11.89
C PRO A 21 -6.14 -3.94 13.07
N ASN A 22 -6.03 -4.79 14.10
CA ASN A 22 -5.31 -4.46 15.33
C ASN A 22 -3.87 -5.00 15.35
N ALA A 23 -3.34 -5.40 14.20
CA ALA A 23 -1.98 -5.92 14.15
C ALA A 23 -0.97 -4.85 14.58
N LYS A 24 -0.01 -5.23 15.42
CA LYS A 24 1.00 -4.30 15.95
C LYS A 24 1.89 -3.73 14.85
N LEU A 25 2.10 -4.48 13.77
CA LEU A 25 2.98 -4.06 12.69
C LEU A 25 2.32 -4.34 11.35
N PRO A 26 1.43 -3.45 10.89
CA PRO A 26 0.82 -3.59 9.58
C PRO A 26 1.85 -3.37 8.47
N ALA A 27 1.55 -3.92 7.27
CA ALA A 27 2.47 -3.87 6.14
C ALA A 27 2.87 -2.44 5.75
N TYR A 28 1.95 -1.48 5.79
CA TYR A 28 2.27 -0.11 5.40
C TYR A 28 3.35 0.50 6.31
N LYS A 29 3.37 0.16 7.59
CA LYS A 29 4.40 0.62 8.51
C LYS A 29 5.74 -0.04 8.24
N GLN A 30 5.74 -1.36 7.99
CA GLN A 30 6.96 -2.09 7.66
C GLN A 30 7.61 -1.53 6.40
N LEU A 31 6.81 -1.26 5.37
CA LEU A 31 7.30 -0.72 4.11
C LEU A 31 7.79 0.72 4.24
N SER A 32 7.09 1.55 5.02
CA SER A 32 7.54 2.91 5.32
C SER A 32 8.87 2.93 6.06
N ASP A 33 9.05 2.01 7.00
CA ASP A 33 10.29 1.89 7.77
C ASP A 33 11.47 1.49 6.87
N GLU A 34 11.20 0.79 5.76
CA GLU A 34 12.20 0.44 4.76
C GLU A 34 12.37 1.54 3.70
N HIS A 35 11.83 2.73 3.95
CA HIS A 35 11.95 3.91 3.09
C HIS A 35 11.24 3.80 1.73
N LEU A 36 10.26 2.90 1.62
CA LEU A 36 9.41 2.83 0.44
C LEU A 36 8.36 3.93 0.48
N GLU A 37 8.00 4.45 -0.69
CA GLU A 37 6.93 5.42 -0.80
C GLU A 37 5.58 4.68 -0.74
N VAL A 38 4.91 4.81 0.40
CA VAL A 38 3.65 4.13 0.69
C VAL A 38 2.58 5.16 0.96
N PHE A 39 1.41 4.96 0.38
CA PHE A 39 0.23 5.77 0.68
C PHE A 39 -0.93 4.87 1.07
N THR A 40 -1.54 5.17 2.19
CA THR A 40 -2.82 4.60 2.59
C THR A 40 -3.67 5.74 3.14
N PRO A 41 -4.92 5.92 2.64
CA PRO A 41 -5.78 6.98 3.16
C PRO A 41 -6.04 6.78 4.65
N MET A 42 -5.89 7.85 5.41
CA MET A 42 -6.04 7.82 6.87
C MET A 42 -7.29 8.56 7.29
N GLN A 43 -7.84 8.22 8.42
CA GLN A 43 -8.95 8.93 9.05
C GLN A 43 -8.69 9.08 10.54
N TRP A 44 -9.28 10.12 11.13
CA TRP A 44 -9.25 10.30 12.57
C TRP A 44 -10.39 9.52 13.21
N ARG A 45 -10.10 8.84 14.32
CA ARG A 45 -11.06 8.08 15.10
C ARG A 45 -10.91 8.41 16.56
N LEU A 46 -12.02 8.52 17.28
CA LEU A 46 -12.02 8.65 18.73
C LEU A 46 -11.91 7.28 19.37
N LYS A 47 -11.00 7.15 20.32
CA LYS A 47 -10.80 5.94 21.10
C LYS A 47 -10.82 6.27 22.59
N LEU A 48 -11.44 5.42 23.38
CA LEU A 48 -11.39 5.51 24.83
C LEU A 48 -10.20 4.70 25.33
N LYS A 49 -9.29 5.39 26.03
CA LYS A 49 -8.15 4.74 26.67
C LYS A 49 -8.04 5.27 28.09
N ASN A 50 -8.14 4.37 29.07
CA ASN A 50 -8.13 4.72 30.49
C ASN A 50 -9.14 5.81 30.86
N GLY A 51 -10.35 5.74 30.28
CA GLY A 51 -11.41 6.72 30.54
C GLY A 51 -11.25 8.05 29.82
N LYS A 52 -10.21 8.24 29.06
CA LYS A 52 -9.96 9.47 28.32
C LYS A 52 -10.23 9.28 26.83
N ARG A 53 -10.81 10.32 26.20
CA ARG A 53 -11.00 10.33 24.77
C ARG A 53 -9.70 10.73 24.08
N ILE A 54 -9.18 9.84 23.25
CA ILE A 54 -7.95 10.07 22.48
C ILE A 54 -8.29 10.05 20.99
N ARG A 55 -7.77 11.02 20.23
CA ARG A 55 -7.87 11.01 18.77
C ARG A 55 -6.73 10.17 18.21
N GLU A 56 -7.07 9.22 17.34
CA GLU A 56 -6.13 8.30 16.73
C GLU A 56 -6.26 8.35 15.22
N GLU A 57 -5.14 8.44 14.53
CA GLU A 57 -5.12 8.36 13.08
C GLU A 57 -4.97 6.91 12.66
N VAL A 58 -5.95 6.40 11.88
CA VAL A 58 -5.98 5.00 11.45
C VAL A 58 -6.28 4.93 9.95
N PRO A 59 -5.85 3.85 9.26
CA PRO A 59 -6.18 3.67 7.86
C PRO A 59 -7.70 3.65 7.64
N PHE A 60 -8.16 4.37 6.62
CA PHE A 60 -9.57 4.39 6.24
C PHE A 60 -10.04 3.02 5.75
N MET A 61 -9.19 2.36 4.93
CA MET A 61 -9.39 0.98 4.51
C MET A 61 -8.17 0.18 4.94
N GLN A 62 -8.34 -0.70 5.91
CA GLN A 62 -7.22 -1.34 6.60
C GLN A 62 -6.42 -2.31 5.73
N ASP A 63 -7.06 -2.87 4.72
CA ASP A 63 -6.42 -3.84 3.84
C ASP A 63 -5.89 -3.23 2.53
N LEU A 64 -6.07 -1.91 2.32
CA LEU A 64 -5.71 -1.26 1.07
C LEU A 64 -4.53 -0.32 1.26
N LEU A 65 -3.51 -0.48 0.42
CA LEU A 65 -2.38 0.42 0.39
C LEU A 65 -1.87 0.57 -1.03
N PHE A 66 -1.20 1.70 -1.28
CA PHE A 66 -0.59 2.02 -2.56
C PHE A 66 0.90 2.18 -2.35
N ILE A 67 1.71 1.57 -3.22
CA ILE A 67 3.17 1.59 -3.08
C ILE A 67 3.79 1.99 -4.42
N HIS A 68 4.68 2.98 -4.36
CA HIS A 68 5.39 3.47 -5.53
C HIS A 68 6.79 2.89 -5.53
N ASP A 69 7.02 1.88 -6.36
CA ASP A 69 8.33 1.27 -6.51
C ASP A 69 8.33 0.39 -7.76
N THR A 70 9.43 -0.31 -7.98
CA THR A 70 9.54 -1.28 -9.07
C THR A 70 8.93 -2.61 -8.65
N ARG A 71 8.46 -3.38 -9.62
CA ARG A 71 7.94 -4.72 -9.35
C ARG A 71 9.02 -5.64 -8.77
N GLU A 72 10.27 -5.49 -9.21
CA GLU A 72 11.37 -6.30 -8.68
C GLU A 72 11.53 -6.12 -7.17
N VAL A 73 11.48 -4.87 -6.70
CA VAL A 73 11.59 -4.56 -5.27
C VAL A 73 10.36 -5.07 -4.52
N LEU A 74 9.16 -4.82 -5.06
CA LEU A 74 7.92 -5.23 -4.41
C LEU A 74 7.78 -6.74 -4.31
N ASP A 75 8.26 -7.49 -5.30
CA ASP A 75 8.27 -8.94 -5.25
C ASP A 75 9.09 -9.47 -4.07
N LEU A 76 10.19 -8.81 -3.73
CA LEU A 76 10.99 -9.17 -2.56
C LEU A 76 10.18 -9.00 -1.27
N PHE A 77 9.45 -7.89 -1.15
CA PHE A 77 8.64 -7.64 0.04
C PHE A 77 7.42 -8.54 0.13
N VAL A 78 6.81 -8.90 -1.00
CA VAL A 78 5.70 -9.87 -1.03
C VAL A 78 6.16 -11.23 -0.53
N ARG A 79 7.39 -11.65 -0.84
CA ARG A 79 7.96 -12.88 -0.30
C ARG A 79 8.29 -12.77 1.17
N LYS A 80 8.74 -11.60 1.61
CA LYS A 80 9.20 -11.37 2.99
C LYS A 80 8.06 -11.15 3.97
N ILE A 81 6.97 -10.53 3.51
CA ILE A 81 5.81 -10.20 4.33
C ILE A 81 4.63 -11.08 3.88
N PRO A 82 4.31 -12.17 4.62
CA PRO A 82 3.32 -13.14 4.15
C PRO A 82 1.91 -12.58 3.94
N THR A 83 1.57 -11.48 4.62
CA THR A 83 0.24 -10.87 4.52
C THR A 83 0.14 -9.84 3.41
N LEU A 84 1.26 -9.45 2.81
CA LEU A 84 1.27 -8.46 1.72
C LEU A 84 1.04 -9.16 0.39
N GLN A 85 0.04 -8.68 -0.35
CA GLN A 85 -0.32 -9.23 -1.66
C GLN A 85 -0.64 -8.13 -2.66
N TYR A 86 -0.33 -8.38 -3.93
CA TYR A 86 -0.81 -7.54 -5.02
C TYR A 86 -2.32 -7.71 -5.18
N ARG A 87 -3.00 -6.61 -5.57
CA ARG A 87 -4.33 -6.73 -6.15
C ARG A 87 -4.16 -6.89 -7.64
N TYR A 88 -5.01 -7.72 -8.24
CA TYR A 88 -4.92 -8.02 -9.66
C TYR A 88 -6.10 -7.45 -10.41
N GLN A 89 -5.86 -7.06 -11.67
CA GLN A 89 -6.92 -6.59 -12.54
C GLN A 89 -7.81 -7.75 -12.96
N LYS A 90 -9.12 -7.50 -13.03
CA LYS A 90 -10.07 -8.48 -13.54
C LYS A 90 -10.03 -8.48 -15.07
N GLY A 91 -10.09 -9.68 -15.67
CA GLY A 91 -10.38 -9.83 -17.09
C GLY A 91 -9.21 -9.85 -18.05
N GLY A 92 -8.00 -9.80 -17.59
CA GLY A 92 -6.86 -10.00 -18.49
C GLY A 92 -6.31 -11.42 -18.32
N GLY A 93 -6.29 -12.25 -19.30
CA GLY A 93 -5.92 -13.67 -19.26
C GLY A 93 -4.72 -14.08 -18.40
N TYR A 94 -4.03 -13.18 -17.74
CA TYR A 94 -2.96 -13.43 -16.76
C TYR A 94 -3.12 -12.49 -15.59
N CYS A 95 -2.58 -12.91 -14.43
CA CYS A 95 -2.57 -12.11 -13.21
C CYS A 95 -1.68 -10.88 -13.39
N GLN A 96 -2.27 -9.80 -13.83
CA GLN A 96 -1.60 -8.51 -13.94
C GLN A 96 -1.80 -7.72 -12.65
N PRO A 97 -0.72 -7.33 -11.93
CA PRO A 97 -0.88 -6.46 -10.77
C PRO A 97 -1.57 -5.16 -11.14
N MET A 98 -2.50 -4.73 -10.30
CA MET A 98 -3.23 -3.48 -10.51
C MET A 98 -2.31 -2.29 -10.25
N MET A 99 -2.27 -1.36 -11.20
CA MET A 99 -1.47 -0.15 -11.12
C MET A 99 -2.36 1.08 -11.29
N VAL A 100 -1.90 2.19 -10.72
CA VAL A 100 -2.56 3.49 -10.86
C VAL A 100 -1.59 4.43 -11.54
N ALA A 101 -2.05 5.18 -12.54
CA ALA A 101 -1.23 6.17 -13.20
C ALA A 101 -0.75 7.24 -12.23
N ASP A 102 0.48 7.71 -12.39
CA ASP A 102 1.11 8.68 -11.48
C ASP A 102 0.24 9.93 -11.29
N LEU A 103 -0.32 10.45 -12.36
CA LEU A 103 -1.16 11.65 -12.29
C LEU A 103 -2.44 11.40 -11.47
N ASP A 104 -3.04 10.24 -11.63
CA ASP A 104 -4.24 9.87 -10.86
C ASP A 104 -3.90 9.70 -9.38
N MET A 105 -2.74 9.13 -9.05
CA MET A 105 -2.31 9.03 -7.67
C MET A 105 -2.02 10.40 -7.04
N GLU A 106 -1.39 11.31 -7.78
CA GLU A 106 -1.16 12.67 -7.30
C GLU A 106 -2.47 13.36 -6.94
N ARG A 107 -3.47 13.25 -7.82
CA ARG A 107 -4.81 13.82 -7.58
C ARG A 107 -5.47 13.18 -6.36
N PHE A 108 -5.35 11.88 -6.22
CA PHE A 108 -5.93 11.13 -5.11
C PHE A 108 -5.29 11.54 -3.79
N ILE A 109 -3.98 11.61 -3.73
CA ILE A 109 -3.24 12.01 -2.53
C ILE A 109 -3.62 13.44 -2.11
N ARG A 110 -3.78 14.35 -3.07
CA ARG A 110 -4.17 15.73 -2.78
C ARG A 110 -5.60 15.86 -2.28
N ALA A 111 -6.48 14.96 -2.70
CA ALA A 111 -7.90 15.00 -2.36
C ALA A 111 -8.19 14.47 -0.95
N VAL A 112 -7.27 13.76 -0.35
CA VAL A 112 -7.47 13.09 0.94
C VAL A 112 -7.04 13.95 2.13
#